data_4e0cd91edff59982386df31c36f91e33
#
_entry.id   4e0cd91edff59982386df31c36f91e33
#
_cell.length_a   1.000
_cell.length_b   1.000
_cell.length_c   1.000
_cell.angle_alpha   90.00
_cell.angle_beta   90.00
_cell.angle_gamma   90.00
#
_symmetry.space_group_name_H-M   'P 1'
#
loop_
_entity.id
_entity.type
_entity.pdbx_description
1 polymer ?
#
loop_
_entity_poly.entity_id
_entity_poly.type
_entity_poly.pdbx_seq_one_letter_code
_entity_poly.pdbx_strand_id
1 'polypeptide(L)'
;GLGDVYKRQAYNMDCSLLGSNWYAVAATLVLAAGVVIHFVYAIILTLQNRKARGNDRYAINARPKGVEWASQNMFVLGLIVILFMLLHFSQFWYKMMFAELIGHHEVALGSAMVSPQDGAAFINYYFQGNAVITVLYLIWYVALWFHLTHGFWSAIQTIGWNNTIWMNRWECISKIVATVICGLFAIITIIFFLNGVGA
;
A
#
# COMPACT_ATOMS: atom_id res chain seq x y z
N GLY A 1 -24.97 -18.19 -7.57
CA GLY A 1 -25.00 -19.33 -8.50
C GLY A 1 -23.69 -20.10 -8.53
N LEU A 2 -23.55 -21.17 -9.33
CA LEU A 2 -22.33 -21.99 -9.46
C LEU A 2 -21.08 -21.13 -9.74
N GLY A 3 -21.20 -20.09 -10.58
CA GLY A 3 -20.09 -19.18 -10.89
C GLY A 3 -19.55 -18.41 -9.67
N ASP A 4 -20.37 -18.09 -8.71
CA ASP A 4 -19.99 -17.35 -7.52
C ASP A 4 -19.24 -18.24 -6.52
N VAL A 5 -19.65 -19.52 -6.43
CA VAL A 5 -18.93 -20.54 -5.65
C VAL A 5 -17.51 -20.74 -6.19
N TYR A 6 -17.35 -20.81 -7.52
CA TYR A 6 -16.02 -20.95 -8.14
C TYR A 6 -15.14 -19.71 -7.91
N LYS A 7 -15.69 -18.51 -8.01
CA LYS A 7 -14.94 -17.26 -7.72
C LYS A 7 -14.45 -17.24 -6.28
N ARG A 8 -15.33 -17.56 -5.33
CA ARG A 8 -14.97 -17.62 -3.91
C ARG A 8 -13.91 -18.69 -3.64
N GLN A 9 -14.06 -19.88 -4.23
CA GLN A 9 -13.10 -20.97 -4.07
C GLN A 9 -11.73 -20.62 -4.65
N ALA A 10 -11.68 -20.03 -5.85
CA ALA A 10 -10.42 -19.58 -6.46
C ALA A 10 -9.74 -18.51 -5.63
N TYR A 11 -10.48 -17.51 -5.15
CA TYR A 11 -9.93 -16.46 -4.29
C TYR A 11 -9.37 -17.01 -2.97
N ASN A 12 -10.09 -17.92 -2.31
CA ASN A 12 -9.65 -18.55 -1.08
C ASN A 12 -8.44 -19.47 -1.28
N MET A 13 -8.34 -20.12 -2.44
CA MET A 13 -7.15 -20.91 -2.80
C MET A 13 -5.91 -20.03 -2.91
N ASP A 14 -6.01 -18.86 -3.53
CA ASP A 14 -4.91 -17.88 -3.61
C ASP A 14 -4.55 -17.36 -2.21
N CYS A 15 -5.52 -17.05 -1.37
CA CYS A 15 -5.30 -16.62 0.02
C CYS A 15 -4.60 -17.71 0.84
N SER A 16 -5.04 -18.97 0.71
CA SER A 16 -4.40 -20.10 1.39
C SER A 16 -2.96 -20.32 0.91
N LEU A 17 -2.72 -20.24 -0.40
CA LEU A 17 -1.37 -20.35 -0.96
C LEU A 17 -0.43 -19.28 -0.41
N LEU A 18 -0.90 -18.03 -0.29
CA LEU A 18 -0.10 -16.93 0.23
C LEU A 18 0.04 -16.96 1.76
N GLY A 19 -0.96 -17.47 2.49
CA GLY A 19 -0.96 -17.53 3.95
C GLY A 19 -0.13 -18.69 4.51
N SER A 20 -0.26 -19.89 3.95
CA SER A 20 0.35 -21.12 4.47
C SER A 20 1.76 -21.40 3.94
N ASN A 21 2.24 -20.61 2.97
CA ASN A 21 3.52 -20.83 2.34
C ASN A 21 4.67 -20.10 3.06
N TRP A 22 5.68 -20.81 3.52
CA TRP A 22 6.87 -20.23 4.17
C TRP A 22 7.59 -19.19 3.32
N TYR A 23 7.58 -19.32 2.00
CA TYR A 23 8.15 -18.30 1.10
C TYR A 23 7.38 -16.98 1.18
N ALA A 24 6.05 -17.03 1.28
CA ALA A 24 5.23 -15.84 1.46
C ALA A 24 5.48 -15.17 2.82
N VAL A 25 5.63 -15.96 3.88
CA VAL A 25 5.99 -15.45 5.22
C VAL A 25 7.35 -14.77 5.19
N ALA A 26 8.37 -15.44 4.63
CA ALA A 26 9.71 -14.86 4.52
C ALA A 26 9.72 -13.58 3.66
N ALA A 27 9.03 -13.57 2.52
CA ALA A 27 8.88 -12.39 1.67
C ALA A 27 8.18 -11.23 2.41
N THR A 28 7.14 -11.52 3.18
CA THR A 28 6.43 -10.52 3.99
C THR A 28 7.35 -9.91 5.06
N LEU A 29 8.16 -10.72 5.73
CA LEU A 29 9.12 -10.23 6.74
C LEU A 29 10.21 -9.35 6.11
N VAL A 30 10.76 -9.75 4.95
CA VAL A 30 11.74 -8.93 4.21
C VAL A 30 11.12 -7.60 3.77
N LEU A 31 9.89 -7.64 3.24
CA LEU A 31 9.17 -6.43 2.83
C LEU A 31 8.90 -5.52 4.03
N ALA A 32 8.43 -6.07 5.14
CA ALA A 32 8.17 -5.32 6.37
C ALA A 32 9.44 -4.67 6.90
N ALA A 33 10.57 -5.40 6.95
CA ALA A 33 11.87 -4.84 7.33
C ALA A 33 12.28 -3.69 6.40
N GLY A 34 12.13 -3.85 5.09
CA GLY A 34 12.39 -2.79 4.11
C GLY A 34 11.55 -1.54 4.32
N VAL A 35 10.26 -1.71 4.60
CA VAL A 35 9.34 -0.59 4.91
C VAL A 35 9.75 0.13 6.20
N VAL A 36 10.09 -0.61 7.27
CA VAL A 36 10.54 -0.01 8.54
C VAL A 36 11.85 0.77 8.33
N ILE A 37 12.83 0.20 7.64
CA ILE A 37 14.10 0.87 7.34
C ILE A 37 13.83 2.15 6.52
N HIS A 38 13.02 2.06 5.46
CA HIS A 38 12.65 3.20 4.63
C HIS A 38 12.00 4.32 5.46
N PHE A 39 11.05 3.98 6.31
CA PHE A 39 10.33 4.94 7.16
C PHE A 39 11.25 5.61 8.18
N VAL A 40 12.05 4.82 8.91
CA VAL A 40 13.02 5.36 9.89
C VAL A 40 14.03 6.27 9.21
N TYR A 41 14.58 5.85 8.07
CA TYR A 41 15.52 6.66 7.31
C TYR A 41 14.91 7.96 6.81
N ALA A 42 13.67 7.93 6.33
CA ALA A 42 12.93 9.12 5.91
C ALA A 42 12.74 10.13 7.06
N ILE A 43 12.46 9.65 8.29
CA ILE A 43 12.39 10.51 9.49
C ILE A 43 13.75 11.13 9.77
N ILE A 44 14.82 10.34 9.80
CA ILE A 44 16.19 10.82 10.08
C ILE A 44 16.56 11.93 9.09
N LEU A 45 16.39 11.68 7.79
CA LEU A 45 16.68 12.67 6.75
C LEU A 45 15.84 13.94 6.89
N THR A 46 14.55 13.79 7.22
CA THR A 46 13.66 14.94 7.43
C THR A 46 14.12 15.80 8.61
N LEU A 47 14.52 15.17 9.72
CA LEU A 47 15.04 15.88 10.90
C LEU A 47 16.38 16.57 10.61
N GLN A 48 17.29 15.89 9.91
CA GLN A 48 18.58 16.47 9.47
C GLN A 48 18.35 17.68 8.56
N ASN A 49 17.47 17.58 7.57
CA ASN A 49 17.12 18.68 6.67
C ASN A 49 16.48 19.85 7.39
N ARG A 50 15.62 19.59 8.39
CA ARG A 50 15.05 20.66 9.23
C ARG A 50 16.13 21.36 10.06
N LYS A 51 17.05 20.60 10.67
CA LYS A 51 18.17 21.14 11.44
C LYS A 51 19.11 21.97 10.57
N ALA A 52 19.44 21.50 9.37
CA ALA A 52 20.31 22.20 8.43
C ALA A 52 19.71 23.52 7.93
N ARG A 53 18.38 23.61 7.79
CA ARG A 53 17.69 24.86 7.40
C ARG A 53 17.65 25.91 8.51
N GLY A 54 17.79 25.52 9.78
CA GLY A 54 17.68 26.42 10.93
C GLY A 54 16.29 26.99 11.14
N ASN A 55 16.20 28.03 11.97
CA ASN A 55 14.95 28.73 12.29
C ASN A 55 14.60 29.85 11.29
N ASP A 56 15.53 30.22 10.42
CA ASP A 56 15.32 31.30 9.47
C ASP A 56 14.38 30.84 8.35
N ARG A 57 13.20 31.43 8.31
CA ARG A 57 12.28 31.27 7.20
C ARG A 57 12.67 32.21 6.08
N TYR A 58 12.77 31.72 4.86
CA TYR A 58 12.98 32.59 3.72
C TYR A 58 11.88 33.66 3.65
N ALA A 59 12.28 34.92 3.55
CA ALA A 59 11.35 36.05 3.38
C ALA A 59 10.52 35.93 2.09
N ILE A 60 11.06 35.22 1.08
CA ILE A 60 10.40 34.95 -0.18
C ILE A 60 10.36 33.42 -0.37
N ASN A 61 9.17 32.85 -0.38
CA ASN A 61 8.95 31.43 -0.62
C ASN A 61 8.94 31.14 -2.15
N ALA A 62 10.06 31.45 -2.81
CA ALA A 62 10.22 31.18 -4.24
C ALA A 62 10.47 29.68 -4.45
N ARG A 63 9.42 28.95 -4.81
CA ARG A 63 9.55 27.54 -5.21
C ARG A 63 10.20 27.51 -6.60
N PRO A 64 11.28 26.74 -6.79
CA PRO A 64 11.87 26.59 -8.11
C PRO A 64 10.83 26.06 -9.10
N LYS A 65 10.77 26.67 -10.29
CA LYS A 65 9.95 26.15 -11.38
C LYS A 65 10.47 24.76 -11.76
N GLY A 66 9.58 23.76 -11.82
CA GLY A 66 9.95 22.40 -12.20
C GLY A 66 10.07 21.41 -11.04
N VAL A 67 9.95 21.84 -9.77
CA VAL A 67 9.87 20.89 -8.64
C VAL A 67 8.47 20.32 -8.53
N GLU A 68 8.35 19.00 -8.67
CA GLU A 68 7.07 18.29 -8.56
C GLU A 68 6.41 18.48 -7.19
N TRP A 69 5.08 18.62 -7.18
CA TRP A 69 4.30 18.73 -5.94
C TRP A 69 4.51 17.52 -5.01
N ALA A 70 4.58 16.33 -5.58
CA ALA A 70 4.82 15.10 -4.84
C ALA A 70 6.15 15.12 -4.10
N SER A 71 7.24 15.61 -4.73
CA SER A 71 8.56 15.78 -4.10
C SER A 71 8.48 16.69 -2.87
N GLN A 72 7.76 17.81 -2.96
CA GLN A 72 7.64 18.78 -1.87
C GLN A 72 6.84 18.24 -0.68
N ASN A 73 5.91 17.31 -0.92
CA ASN A 73 5.00 16.75 0.08
C ASN A 73 5.30 15.27 0.40
N MET A 74 6.47 14.78 0.00
CA MET A 74 6.84 13.36 0.10
C MET A 74 6.72 12.81 1.52
N PHE A 75 7.11 13.58 2.54
CA PHE A 75 7.00 13.16 3.94
C PHE A 75 5.55 12.99 4.38
N VAL A 76 4.67 13.94 4.01
CA VAL A 76 3.23 13.86 4.35
C VAL A 76 2.57 12.71 3.59
N LEU A 77 2.89 12.54 2.31
CA LEU A 77 2.41 11.41 1.52
C LEU A 77 2.86 10.07 2.11
N GLY A 78 4.13 9.97 2.53
CA GLY A 78 4.67 8.78 3.19
C GLY A 78 3.98 8.49 4.53
N LEU A 79 3.65 9.54 5.31
CA LEU A 79 2.92 9.39 6.56
C LEU A 79 1.49 8.88 6.31
N ILE A 80 0.80 9.39 5.30
CA ILE A 80 -0.52 8.89 4.90
C ILE A 80 -0.41 7.41 4.48
N VAL A 81 0.57 7.07 3.64
CA VAL A 81 0.77 5.69 3.17
C VAL A 81 1.00 4.74 4.34
N ILE A 82 1.84 5.08 5.32
CA ILE A 82 2.11 4.19 6.47
C ILE A 82 0.89 4.04 7.39
N LEU A 83 0.13 5.12 7.63
CA LEU A 83 -1.08 5.06 8.46
C LEU A 83 -2.12 4.12 7.86
N PHE A 84 -2.36 4.20 6.54
CA PHE A 84 -3.29 3.30 5.87
C PHE A 84 -2.75 1.88 5.73
N MET A 85 -1.42 1.71 5.63
CA MET A 85 -0.80 0.39 5.66
C MET A 85 -1.00 -0.29 7.02
N LEU A 86 -0.92 0.45 8.13
CA LEU A 86 -1.24 -0.07 9.47
C LEU A 86 -2.72 -0.48 9.58
N LEU A 87 -3.63 0.29 8.99
CA LEU A 87 -5.04 -0.10 8.89
C LEU A 87 -5.20 -1.41 8.12
N HIS A 88 -4.60 -1.50 6.93
CA HIS A 88 -4.60 -2.70 6.11
C HIS A 88 -4.03 -3.92 6.85
N PHE A 89 -2.91 -3.76 7.55
CA PHE A 89 -2.32 -4.82 8.36
C PHE A 89 -3.24 -5.30 9.47
N SER A 90 -3.92 -4.38 10.17
CA SER A 90 -4.86 -4.74 11.23
C SER A 90 -6.10 -5.46 10.72
N GLN A 91 -6.55 -5.15 9.52
CA GLN A 91 -7.74 -5.75 8.90
C GLN A 91 -7.46 -7.12 8.28
N PHE A 92 -6.30 -7.27 7.62
CA PHE A 92 -5.97 -8.47 6.84
C PHE A 92 -4.80 -9.24 7.43
N TRP A 93 -3.59 -8.70 7.42
CA TRP A 93 -2.40 -9.45 7.81
C TRP A 93 -2.49 -10.04 9.23
N TYR A 94 -2.92 -9.23 10.19
CA TYR A 94 -3.04 -9.65 11.59
C TYR A 94 -4.09 -10.75 11.79
N LYS A 95 -5.23 -10.64 11.10
CA LYS A 95 -6.34 -11.59 11.25
C LYS A 95 -6.23 -12.81 10.33
N MET A 96 -5.41 -12.75 9.31
CA MET A 96 -5.20 -13.84 8.35
C MET A 96 -3.86 -14.51 8.61
N MET A 97 -2.76 -14.01 8.02
CA MET A 97 -1.44 -14.64 8.10
C MET A 97 -0.92 -14.77 9.53
N PHE A 98 -0.97 -13.71 10.34
CA PHE A 98 -0.44 -13.79 11.71
C PHE A 98 -1.27 -14.72 12.59
N ALA A 99 -2.60 -14.69 12.49
CA ALA A 99 -3.47 -15.60 13.23
C ALA A 99 -3.18 -17.07 12.88
N GLU A 100 -2.96 -17.37 11.60
CA GLU A 100 -2.59 -18.71 11.14
C GLU A 100 -1.21 -19.14 11.67
N LEU A 101 -0.22 -18.25 11.65
CA LEU A 101 1.13 -18.52 12.17
C LEU A 101 1.16 -18.88 13.65
N ILE A 102 0.24 -18.32 14.46
CA ILE A 102 0.13 -18.62 15.90
C ILE A 102 -0.88 -19.76 16.20
N GLY A 103 -1.38 -20.42 15.15
CA GLY A 103 -2.22 -21.61 15.26
C GLY A 103 -3.69 -21.32 15.55
N HIS A 104 -4.18 -20.12 15.28
CA HIS A 104 -5.61 -19.82 15.37
C HIS A 104 -6.33 -20.35 14.14
N HIS A 105 -7.31 -21.23 14.34
CA HIS A 105 -8.13 -21.81 13.28
C HIS A 105 -9.35 -20.95 12.95
N GLU A 106 -9.74 -20.08 13.86
CA GLU A 106 -10.87 -19.14 13.70
C GLU A 106 -10.51 -17.78 14.29
N VAL A 107 -11.01 -16.73 13.67
CA VAL A 107 -10.87 -15.34 14.09
C VAL A 107 -12.20 -14.61 14.04
N ALA A 108 -12.40 -13.67 14.95
CA ALA A 108 -13.61 -12.86 14.99
C ALA A 108 -13.64 -11.84 13.83
N LEU A 109 -14.72 -11.87 13.07
CA LEU A 109 -15.04 -10.91 12.01
C LEU A 109 -16.44 -10.34 12.27
N GLY A 110 -16.52 -9.25 13.03
CA GLY A 110 -17.77 -8.77 13.59
C GLY A 110 -18.33 -9.77 14.64
N SER A 111 -19.55 -10.23 14.43
CA SER A 111 -20.21 -11.25 15.25
C SER A 111 -19.96 -12.69 14.78
N ALA A 112 -19.30 -12.88 13.64
CA ALA A 112 -19.01 -14.19 13.07
C ALA A 112 -17.61 -14.66 13.43
N MET A 113 -17.43 -15.97 13.58
CA MET A 113 -16.13 -16.63 13.60
C MET A 113 -15.85 -17.22 12.22
N VAL A 114 -14.71 -16.89 11.65
CA VAL A 114 -14.32 -17.31 10.29
C VAL A 114 -12.90 -17.86 10.29
N SER A 115 -12.63 -18.75 9.33
CA SER A 115 -11.25 -19.23 9.11
C SER A 115 -10.35 -18.07 8.66
N PRO A 116 -9.10 -17.97 9.16
CA PRO A 116 -8.11 -17.02 8.65
C PRO A 116 -7.84 -17.16 7.15
N GLN A 117 -8.12 -18.32 6.56
CA GLN A 117 -7.94 -18.60 5.13
C GLN A 117 -9.15 -18.21 4.27
N ASP A 118 -10.30 -17.83 4.86
CA ASP A 118 -11.49 -17.40 4.11
C ASP A 118 -11.37 -15.92 3.70
N GLY A 119 -10.44 -15.63 2.80
CA GLY A 119 -10.21 -14.28 2.29
C GLY A 119 -11.44 -13.61 1.69
N ALA A 120 -12.36 -14.39 1.11
CA ALA A 120 -13.62 -13.88 0.58
C ALA A 120 -14.51 -13.31 1.70
N ALA A 121 -14.57 -13.96 2.86
CA ALA A 121 -15.30 -13.44 4.02
C ALA A 121 -14.73 -12.10 4.49
N PHE A 122 -13.41 -11.96 4.54
CA PHE A 122 -12.75 -10.70 4.92
C PHE A 122 -13.06 -9.57 3.93
N ILE A 123 -12.95 -9.83 2.62
CA ILE A 123 -13.27 -8.84 1.60
C ILE A 123 -14.73 -8.41 1.69
N ASN A 124 -15.65 -9.36 1.81
CA ASN A 124 -17.07 -9.04 1.91
C ASN A 124 -17.37 -8.24 3.19
N TYR A 125 -16.80 -8.61 4.31
CA TYR A 125 -16.99 -7.87 5.56
C TYR A 125 -16.48 -6.42 5.50
N TYR A 126 -15.29 -6.20 4.95
CA TYR A 126 -14.69 -4.87 4.95
C TYR A 126 -15.18 -3.99 3.81
N PHE A 127 -15.43 -4.52 2.63
CA PHE A 127 -15.71 -3.72 1.44
C PHE A 127 -17.14 -3.77 0.94
N GLN A 128 -17.80 -4.93 0.96
CA GLN A 128 -19.12 -5.06 0.34
C GLN A 128 -20.15 -4.12 0.99
N GLY A 129 -20.64 -3.13 0.22
CA GLY A 129 -21.57 -2.11 0.69
C GLY A 129 -20.99 -1.13 1.72
N ASN A 130 -19.72 -1.22 2.08
CA ASN A 130 -19.09 -0.35 3.06
C ASN A 130 -18.39 0.84 2.38
N ALA A 131 -19.14 1.92 2.16
CA ALA A 131 -18.65 3.12 1.49
C ALA A 131 -17.49 3.79 2.26
N VAL A 132 -17.51 3.77 3.59
CA VAL A 132 -16.48 4.44 4.41
C VAL A 132 -15.11 3.81 4.19
N ILE A 133 -15.01 2.49 4.34
CA ILE A 133 -13.74 1.78 4.13
C ILE A 133 -13.30 1.91 2.67
N THR A 134 -14.21 1.75 1.72
CA THR A 134 -13.90 1.89 0.29
C THR A 134 -13.32 3.26 -0.03
N VAL A 135 -13.92 4.35 0.43
CA VAL A 135 -13.42 5.72 0.21
C VAL A 135 -12.06 5.93 0.88
N LEU A 136 -11.85 5.41 2.10
CA LEU A 136 -10.56 5.48 2.77
C LEU A 136 -9.45 4.79 1.95
N TYR A 137 -9.71 3.59 1.40
CA TYR A 137 -8.75 2.90 0.55
C TYR A 137 -8.49 3.64 -0.77
N LEU A 138 -9.51 4.25 -1.38
CA LEU A 138 -9.31 5.06 -2.58
C LEU A 138 -8.45 6.29 -2.30
N ILE A 139 -8.62 6.96 -1.16
CA ILE A 139 -7.75 8.06 -0.72
C ILE A 139 -6.31 7.57 -0.54
N TRP A 140 -6.13 6.39 0.06
CA TRP A 140 -4.82 5.76 0.19
C TRP A 140 -4.14 5.53 -1.16
N TYR A 141 -4.87 4.99 -2.14
CA TYR A 141 -4.29 4.74 -3.47
C TYR A 141 -3.89 6.02 -4.18
N VAL A 142 -4.61 7.13 -3.97
CA VAL A 142 -4.19 8.44 -4.48
C VAL A 142 -2.89 8.90 -3.83
N ALA A 143 -2.77 8.80 -2.50
CA ALA A 143 -1.55 9.15 -1.79
C ALA A 143 -0.37 8.24 -2.20
N LEU A 144 -0.62 6.95 -2.34
CA LEU A 144 0.35 5.96 -2.81
C LEU A 144 0.80 6.26 -4.25
N TRP A 145 -0.14 6.64 -5.12
CA TRP A 145 0.17 7.01 -6.50
C TRP A 145 1.16 8.20 -6.55
N PHE A 146 0.89 9.27 -5.82
CA PHE A 146 1.81 10.41 -5.72
C PHE A 146 3.14 10.01 -5.10
N HIS A 147 3.14 9.16 -4.08
CA HIS A 147 4.35 8.66 -3.43
C HIS A 147 5.22 7.85 -4.40
N LEU A 148 4.61 6.94 -5.17
CA LEU A 148 5.31 6.09 -6.14
C LEU A 148 5.77 6.85 -7.38
N THR A 149 4.97 7.79 -7.91
CA THR A 149 5.34 8.54 -9.13
C THR A 149 6.63 9.31 -8.95
N HIS A 150 6.91 9.83 -7.76
CA HIS A 150 8.18 10.48 -7.44
C HIS A 150 9.20 9.49 -6.87
N GLY A 151 8.79 8.64 -5.95
CA GLY A 151 9.69 7.76 -5.20
C GLY A 151 10.43 6.77 -6.09
N PHE A 152 9.78 6.21 -7.11
CA PHE A 152 10.38 5.20 -7.97
C PHE A 152 11.57 5.72 -8.78
N TRP A 153 11.40 6.79 -9.55
CA TRP A 153 12.50 7.33 -10.34
C TRP A 153 13.59 7.99 -9.46
N SER A 154 13.18 8.58 -8.34
CA SER A 154 14.12 9.15 -7.36
C SER A 154 15.01 8.07 -6.72
N ALA A 155 14.47 6.88 -6.45
CA ALA A 155 15.25 5.74 -5.99
C ALA A 155 16.28 5.30 -7.05
N ILE A 156 15.86 5.19 -8.32
CA ILE A 156 16.77 4.88 -9.44
C ILE A 156 17.90 5.91 -9.56
N GLN A 157 17.59 7.19 -9.36
CA GLN A 157 18.59 8.26 -9.33
C GLN A 157 19.56 8.07 -8.16
N THR A 158 19.07 7.76 -6.98
CA THR A 158 19.90 7.58 -5.78
C THR A 158 20.86 6.41 -5.89
N ILE A 159 20.48 5.33 -6.58
CA ILE A 159 21.34 4.17 -6.85
C ILE A 159 22.39 4.47 -7.94
N GLY A 160 22.26 5.58 -8.66
CA GLY A 160 23.18 5.97 -9.72
C GLY A 160 22.85 5.35 -11.09
N TRP A 161 21.69 4.78 -11.28
CA TRP A 161 21.25 4.17 -12.54
C TRP A 161 20.58 5.18 -13.47
N ASN A 162 20.86 6.44 -13.30
CA ASN A 162 20.36 7.52 -14.15
C ASN A 162 21.47 8.15 -15.00
N ASN A 163 21.08 8.69 -16.13
CA ASN A 163 21.85 9.57 -16.97
C ASN A 163 20.92 10.55 -17.69
N THR A 164 21.47 11.49 -18.44
CA THR A 164 20.70 12.52 -19.14
C THR A 164 19.66 11.98 -20.11
N ILE A 165 19.88 10.77 -20.68
CA ILE A 165 18.96 10.11 -21.61
C ILE A 165 17.85 9.38 -20.86
N TRP A 166 18.20 8.68 -19.76
CA TRP A 166 17.28 7.81 -19.05
C TRP A 166 16.43 8.50 -18.00
N MET A 167 16.80 9.69 -17.56
CA MET A 167 16.06 10.41 -16.50
C MET A 167 14.59 10.61 -16.87
N ASN A 168 14.32 11.21 -18.02
CA ASN A 168 12.95 11.44 -18.51
C ASN A 168 12.17 10.13 -18.75
N ARG A 169 12.88 9.07 -19.13
CA ARG A 169 12.29 7.74 -19.29
C ARG A 169 11.88 7.13 -17.95
N TRP A 170 12.74 7.25 -16.94
CA TRP A 170 12.42 6.74 -15.60
C TRP A 170 11.23 7.49 -14.98
N GLU A 171 11.11 8.79 -15.18
CA GLU A 171 9.93 9.55 -14.77
C GLU A 171 8.65 9.05 -15.47
N CYS A 172 8.71 8.80 -16.77
CA CYS A 172 7.58 8.26 -17.51
C CYS A 172 7.22 6.85 -17.04
N ILE A 173 8.20 5.95 -16.89
CA ILE A 173 8.02 4.59 -16.39
C ILE A 173 7.40 4.61 -14.98
N SER A 174 7.90 5.48 -14.10
CA SER A 174 7.37 5.64 -12.75
C SER A 174 5.87 5.98 -12.75
N LYS A 175 5.46 6.94 -13.58
CA LYS A 175 4.05 7.33 -13.74
C LYS A 175 3.19 6.19 -14.29
N ILE A 176 3.68 5.47 -15.29
CA ILE A 176 2.97 4.31 -15.85
C ILE A 176 2.81 3.20 -14.80
N VAL A 177 3.90 2.81 -14.14
CA VAL A 177 3.88 1.73 -13.13
C VAL A 177 2.96 2.10 -11.96
N ALA A 178 3.09 3.32 -11.41
CA ALA A 178 2.23 3.78 -10.33
C ALA A 178 0.75 3.81 -10.75
N THR A 179 0.45 4.27 -11.98
CA THR A 179 -0.93 4.34 -12.47
C THR A 179 -1.54 2.95 -12.67
N VAL A 180 -0.78 2.02 -13.22
CA VAL A 180 -1.25 0.63 -13.40
C VAL A 180 -1.52 -0.02 -12.05
N ILE A 181 -0.58 0.06 -11.11
CA ILE A 181 -0.73 -0.56 -9.78
C ILE A 181 -1.91 0.05 -9.03
N CYS A 182 -1.93 1.36 -8.82
CA CYS A 182 -2.97 2.02 -8.04
C CYS A 182 -4.33 1.97 -8.74
N GLY A 183 -4.36 2.04 -10.08
CA GLY A 183 -5.58 1.92 -10.87
C GLY A 183 -6.21 0.52 -10.76
N LEU A 184 -5.41 -0.53 -10.83
CA LEU A 184 -5.89 -1.89 -10.64
C LEU A 184 -6.45 -2.11 -9.21
N PHE A 185 -5.75 -1.63 -8.18
CA PHE A 185 -6.26 -1.71 -6.82
C PHE A 185 -7.57 -0.93 -6.64
N ALA A 186 -7.68 0.27 -7.23
CA ALA A 186 -8.92 1.05 -7.17
C ALA A 186 -10.09 0.33 -7.86
N ILE A 187 -9.87 -0.23 -9.05
CA ILE A 187 -10.89 -0.99 -9.79
C ILE A 187 -11.34 -2.20 -8.97
N ILE A 188 -10.40 -3.00 -8.45
CA ILE A 188 -10.71 -4.19 -7.64
C ILE A 188 -11.50 -3.79 -6.39
N THR A 189 -11.11 -2.73 -5.70
CA THR A 189 -11.80 -2.25 -4.50
C THR A 189 -13.23 -1.80 -4.81
N ILE A 190 -13.46 -1.14 -5.93
CA ILE A 190 -14.81 -0.73 -6.38
C ILE A 190 -15.65 -1.97 -6.72
N ILE A 191 -15.06 -2.96 -7.40
CA ILE A 191 -15.76 -4.23 -7.71
C ILE A 191 -16.17 -4.95 -6.41
N PHE A 192 -15.29 -5.01 -5.41
CA PHE A 192 -15.60 -5.62 -4.12
C PHE A 192 -16.67 -4.85 -3.34
N PHE A 193 -16.66 -3.53 -3.42
CA PHE A 193 -17.73 -2.71 -2.85
C PHE A 193 -19.10 -3.02 -3.44
N LEU A 194 -19.17 -3.16 -4.78
CA LEU A 194 -20.43 -3.36 -5.50
C LEU A 194 -20.96 -4.80 -5.38
N ASN A 195 -20.06 -5.78 -5.52
CA ASN A 195 -20.45 -7.17 -5.74
C ASN A 195 -19.98 -8.14 -4.64
N GLY A 196 -18.99 -7.75 -3.82
CA GLY A 196 -18.31 -8.69 -2.96
C GLY A 196 -17.55 -9.78 -3.74
N VAL A 197 -17.24 -10.88 -3.07
CA VAL A 197 -16.61 -12.08 -3.63
C VAL A 197 -17.52 -13.27 -3.42
N GLY A 198 -18.21 -13.72 -4.47
CA GLY A 198 -19.07 -14.90 -4.42
C GLY A 198 -20.29 -14.72 -3.52
N ALA A 199 -20.92 -13.56 -3.55
CA ALA A 199 -22.19 -13.28 -2.89
C ALA A 199 -23.37 -13.76 -3.71
#